data_4a1124771a59f10b85b4eb27e5335ca7
#
_entry.id   4a1124771a59f10b85b4eb27e5335ca7
#
_cell.length_a   1.000
_cell.length_b   1.000
_cell.length_c   1.000
_cell.angle_alpha   90.00
_cell.angle_beta   90.00
_cell.angle_gamma   90.00
#
_symmetry.space_group_name_H-M   'P 1'
#
loop_
_entity.id
_entity.type
_entity.pdbx_description
1 polymer ?
#
loop_
_entity_poly.entity_id
_entity_poly.type
_entity_poly.pdbx_seq_one_letter_code
_entity_poly.pdbx_strand_id
1 'polypeptide(L)'
;WMRDPEQAEAMRTQRENPRYLKGIKLLPGVEPVTDLPATLAACQLVFVALPSSALRKALQPVAAGLAGKLLVSTTKGIEAESFKLMSQILAEVAPQARIGVLSGPNLAREVAEHALTATVIASEDEELCQRVQSALHGRTFRVYASRDRVGVELGGALKNVYAIIAGMAAAL
;
A
#
# COMPACT_ATOMS: atom_id res chain seq x y z
N TRP A 1 -3.57 3.56 -10.49
CA TRP A 1 -5.00 3.39 -10.78
C TRP A 1 -5.88 3.94 -9.65
N MET A 2 -7.02 4.50 -10.02
CA MET A 2 -8.06 4.91 -9.09
C MET A 2 -9.45 4.68 -9.71
N ARG A 3 -10.45 4.46 -8.84
CA ARG A 3 -11.83 4.14 -9.28
C ARG A 3 -12.59 5.35 -9.80
N ASP A 4 -12.30 6.52 -9.29
CA ASP A 4 -13.05 7.76 -9.55
C ASP A 4 -12.46 8.50 -10.77
N PRO A 5 -13.18 8.57 -11.92
CA PRO A 5 -12.68 9.23 -13.13
C PRO A 5 -12.53 10.75 -12.97
N GLU A 6 -13.42 11.39 -12.21
CA GLU A 6 -13.36 12.83 -11.98
C GLU A 6 -12.12 13.20 -11.17
N GLN A 7 -11.82 12.39 -10.14
CA GLN A 7 -10.60 12.56 -9.37
C GLN A 7 -9.35 12.31 -10.21
N ALA A 8 -9.36 11.29 -11.08
CA ALA A 8 -8.24 11.03 -11.98
C ALA A 8 -7.98 12.21 -12.92
N GLU A 9 -9.04 12.78 -13.50
CA GLU A 9 -8.95 13.95 -14.38
C GLU A 9 -8.46 15.19 -13.63
N ALA A 10 -8.99 15.46 -12.45
CA ALA A 10 -8.52 16.55 -11.59
C ALA A 10 -7.02 16.40 -11.27
N MET A 11 -6.55 15.18 -10.97
CA MET A 11 -5.14 14.92 -10.71
C MET A 11 -4.25 15.09 -11.95
N ARG A 12 -4.71 14.72 -13.15
CA ARG A 12 -3.98 14.95 -14.40
C ARG A 12 -3.82 16.44 -14.68
N THR A 13 -4.93 17.18 -14.58
CA THR A 13 -4.99 18.61 -14.90
C THR A 13 -4.24 19.46 -13.89
N GLN A 14 -4.45 19.23 -12.60
CA GLN A 14 -3.86 20.04 -11.52
C GLN A 14 -2.47 19.57 -11.12
N ARG A 15 -2.06 18.39 -11.56
CA ARG A 15 -0.79 17.74 -11.17
C ARG A 15 -0.63 17.66 -9.64
N GLU A 16 -1.72 17.38 -8.93
CA GLU A 16 -1.76 17.13 -7.49
C GLU A 16 -2.97 16.27 -7.14
N ASN A 17 -2.99 15.69 -5.93
CA ASN A 17 -4.18 15.03 -5.41
C ASN A 17 -4.96 16.02 -4.52
N PRO A 18 -5.95 16.75 -5.07
CA PRO A 18 -6.62 17.82 -4.35
C PRO A 18 -7.45 17.32 -3.16
N ARG A 19 -7.82 16.04 -3.19
CA ARG A 19 -8.67 15.43 -2.16
C ARG A 19 -7.88 14.95 -0.94
N TYR A 20 -6.72 14.33 -1.16
CA TYR A 20 -6.00 13.64 -0.09
C TYR A 20 -4.61 14.20 0.20
N LEU A 21 -4.01 14.95 -0.73
CA LEU A 21 -2.65 15.48 -0.58
C LEU A 21 -2.52 16.84 -1.28
N LYS A 22 -3.37 17.77 -0.87
CA LYS A 22 -3.43 19.13 -1.43
C LYS A 22 -2.12 19.88 -1.22
N GLY A 23 -1.68 20.59 -2.27
CA GLY A 23 -0.47 21.41 -2.27
C GLY A 23 0.81 20.65 -2.62
N ILE A 24 0.75 19.33 -2.78
CA ILE A 24 1.90 18.51 -3.20
C ILE A 24 1.75 18.17 -4.69
N LYS A 25 2.73 18.60 -5.50
CA LYS A 25 2.70 18.33 -6.94
C LYS A 25 3.14 16.90 -7.25
N LEU A 26 2.42 16.28 -8.16
CA LEU A 26 2.79 14.96 -8.69
C LEU A 26 4.03 15.09 -9.57
N LEU A 27 4.95 14.16 -9.41
CA LEU A 27 6.11 14.04 -10.30
C LEU A 27 5.66 13.80 -11.75
N PRO A 28 6.41 14.25 -12.76
CA PRO A 28 6.04 14.12 -14.17
C PRO A 28 5.70 12.69 -14.62
N GLY A 29 6.37 11.69 -14.05
CA GLY A 29 6.14 10.26 -14.36
C GLY A 29 4.91 9.65 -13.69
N VAL A 30 4.21 10.37 -12.80
CA VAL A 30 2.99 9.85 -12.17
C VAL A 30 1.79 10.11 -13.06
N GLU A 31 1.11 9.04 -13.48
CA GLU A 31 -0.03 9.09 -14.37
C GLU A 31 -1.28 8.50 -13.70
N PRO A 32 -2.29 9.33 -13.38
CA PRO A 32 -3.58 8.88 -12.85
C PRO A 32 -4.39 8.17 -13.93
N VAL A 33 -4.76 6.90 -13.70
CA VAL A 33 -5.51 6.06 -14.66
C VAL A 33 -6.70 5.38 -14.01
N THR A 34 -7.71 5.02 -14.81
CA THR A 34 -8.96 4.41 -14.33
C THR A 34 -9.22 3.00 -14.88
N ASP A 35 -8.47 2.58 -15.90
CA ASP A 35 -8.54 1.23 -16.46
C ASP A 35 -7.63 0.28 -15.64
N LEU A 36 -8.23 -0.49 -14.73
CA LEU A 36 -7.47 -1.42 -13.88
C LEU A 36 -6.89 -2.59 -14.68
N PRO A 37 -7.64 -3.27 -15.56
CA PRO A 37 -7.08 -4.34 -16.40
C PRO A 37 -5.87 -3.91 -17.23
N ALA A 38 -5.96 -2.77 -17.94
CA ALA A 38 -4.85 -2.25 -18.72
C ALA A 38 -3.65 -1.86 -17.85
N THR A 39 -3.89 -1.26 -16.69
CA THR A 39 -2.85 -0.94 -15.71
C THR A 39 -2.12 -2.19 -15.23
N LEU A 40 -2.87 -3.22 -14.88
CA LEU A 40 -2.28 -4.50 -14.44
C LEU A 40 -1.47 -5.16 -15.57
N ALA A 41 -1.95 -5.11 -16.82
CA ALA A 41 -1.21 -5.67 -17.95
C ALA A 41 0.18 -5.00 -18.14
N ALA A 42 0.28 -3.70 -17.84
CA ALA A 42 1.51 -2.91 -18.01
C ALA A 42 2.49 -3.00 -16.81
N CYS A 43 2.07 -3.54 -15.66
CA CYS A 43 2.86 -3.50 -14.42
C CYS A 43 3.28 -4.89 -13.96
N GLN A 44 4.51 -5.02 -13.42
CA GLN A 44 4.99 -6.22 -12.73
C GLN A 44 4.93 -6.07 -11.20
N LEU A 45 5.21 -4.89 -10.68
CA LEU A 45 5.13 -4.57 -9.26
C LEU A 45 3.89 -3.71 -9.01
N VAL A 46 3.01 -4.16 -8.12
CA VAL A 46 1.74 -3.51 -7.84
C VAL A 46 1.62 -3.24 -6.35
N PHE A 47 1.53 -1.96 -5.97
CA PHE A 47 1.19 -1.55 -4.61
C PHE A 47 -0.33 -1.46 -4.46
N VAL A 48 -0.88 -2.25 -3.54
CA VAL A 48 -2.32 -2.28 -3.24
C VAL A 48 -2.59 -1.37 -2.05
N ALA A 49 -3.19 -0.22 -2.33
CA ALA A 49 -3.52 0.84 -1.35
C ALA A 49 -5.03 1.09 -1.31
N LEU A 50 -5.82 0.04 -1.15
CA LEU A 50 -7.27 0.09 -1.09
C LEU A 50 -7.74 0.06 0.37
N PRO A 51 -8.93 0.59 0.72
CA PRO A 51 -9.54 0.31 2.01
C PRO A 51 -9.70 -1.20 2.24
N SER A 52 -9.46 -1.69 3.47
CA SER A 52 -9.55 -3.12 3.80
C SER A 52 -10.89 -3.74 3.41
N SER A 53 -11.99 -3.01 3.60
CA SER A 53 -13.35 -3.43 3.22
C SER A 53 -13.60 -3.52 1.70
N ALA A 54 -12.74 -2.92 0.88
CA ALA A 54 -12.89 -2.88 -0.57
C ALA A 54 -11.91 -3.78 -1.32
N LEU A 55 -10.84 -4.23 -0.67
CA LEU A 55 -9.71 -4.90 -1.31
C LEU A 55 -10.14 -6.15 -2.08
N ARG A 56 -10.81 -7.10 -1.44
CA ARG A 56 -11.31 -8.33 -2.08
C ARG A 56 -12.23 -8.02 -3.25
N LYS A 57 -13.25 -7.20 -3.01
CA LYS A 57 -14.26 -6.83 -4.02
C LYS A 57 -13.66 -6.16 -5.26
N ALA A 58 -12.62 -5.35 -5.06
CA ALA A 58 -11.96 -4.65 -6.16
C ALA A 58 -11.04 -5.57 -6.98
N LEU A 59 -10.36 -6.52 -6.35
CA LEU A 59 -9.35 -7.36 -7.01
C LEU A 59 -9.92 -8.67 -7.56
N GLN A 60 -10.99 -9.22 -6.98
CA GLN A 60 -11.60 -10.47 -7.43
C GLN A 60 -11.96 -10.48 -8.93
N PRO A 61 -12.56 -9.43 -9.52
CA PRO A 61 -12.89 -9.40 -10.95
C PRO A 61 -11.67 -9.41 -11.88
N VAL A 62 -10.50 -9.01 -11.38
CA VAL A 62 -9.26 -8.90 -12.16
C VAL A 62 -8.19 -9.91 -11.72
N ALA A 63 -8.57 -10.93 -10.96
CA ALA A 63 -7.67 -11.92 -10.37
C ALA A 63 -6.73 -12.57 -11.39
N ALA A 64 -7.21 -12.89 -12.59
CA ALA A 64 -6.39 -13.46 -13.67
C ALA A 64 -5.23 -12.53 -14.08
N GLY A 65 -5.45 -11.21 -14.06
CA GLY A 65 -4.41 -10.22 -14.38
C GLY A 65 -3.35 -10.04 -13.28
N LEU A 66 -3.54 -10.64 -12.11
CA LEU A 66 -2.61 -10.59 -10.99
C LEU A 66 -1.63 -11.77 -10.96
N ALA A 67 -1.87 -12.80 -11.76
CA ALA A 67 -1.01 -13.99 -11.78
C ALA A 67 0.44 -13.65 -12.10
N GLY A 68 1.38 -14.21 -11.35
CA GLY A 68 2.83 -14.01 -11.51
C GLY A 68 3.36 -12.61 -11.14
N LYS A 69 2.50 -11.70 -10.68
CA LYS A 69 2.92 -10.34 -10.30
C LYS A 69 3.44 -10.27 -8.86
N LEU A 70 4.21 -9.22 -8.59
CA LEU A 70 4.63 -8.84 -7.26
C LEU A 70 3.57 -7.91 -6.67
N LEU A 71 2.82 -8.39 -5.68
CA LEU A 71 1.76 -7.63 -5.03
C LEU A 71 2.22 -7.20 -3.64
N VAL A 72 2.22 -5.91 -3.38
CA VAL A 72 2.60 -5.34 -2.08
C VAL A 72 1.41 -4.65 -1.46
N SER A 73 0.87 -5.22 -0.39
CA SER A 73 -0.17 -4.57 0.39
C SER A 73 0.41 -3.41 1.20
N THR A 74 -0.18 -2.24 1.05
CA THR A 74 0.04 -1.09 1.95
C THR A 74 -1.21 -0.80 2.79
N THR A 75 -2.25 -1.61 2.60
CA THR A 75 -3.53 -1.50 3.29
C THR A 75 -3.38 -1.92 4.74
N LYS A 76 -3.85 -1.08 5.65
CA LYS A 76 -3.89 -1.36 7.08
C LYS A 76 -5.29 -1.83 7.47
N GLY A 77 -5.36 -2.94 8.21
CA GLY A 77 -6.64 -3.47 8.71
C GLY A 77 -6.77 -4.98 8.55
N ILE A 78 -7.90 -5.46 9.01
CA ILE A 78 -8.33 -6.87 9.02
C ILE A 78 -9.71 -6.89 8.35
N GLU A 79 -10.01 -7.90 7.55
CA GLU A 79 -11.33 -8.07 6.93
C GLU A 79 -12.35 -8.44 8.02
N ALA A 80 -13.42 -7.66 8.14
CA ALA A 80 -14.36 -7.77 9.26
C ALA A 80 -15.08 -9.13 9.33
N GLU A 81 -15.42 -9.71 8.19
CA GLU A 81 -16.21 -10.94 8.13
C GLU A 81 -15.35 -12.20 8.35
N SER A 82 -14.16 -12.24 7.77
CA SER A 82 -13.28 -13.43 7.80
C SER A 82 -12.15 -13.33 8.82
N PHE A 83 -11.92 -12.14 9.40
CA PHE A 83 -10.79 -11.82 10.26
C PHE A 83 -9.42 -12.05 9.60
N LYS A 84 -9.38 -12.10 8.26
CA LYS A 84 -8.16 -12.29 7.49
C LYS A 84 -7.35 -11.01 7.36
N LEU A 85 -6.05 -11.19 7.38
CA LEU A 85 -5.10 -10.13 7.03
C LEU A 85 -5.15 -9.84 5.52
N MET A 86 -4.75 -8.66 5.12
CA MET A 86 -4.79 -8.25 3.71
C MET A 86 -3.92 -9.14 2.82
N SER A 87 -2.77 -9.59 3.33
CA SER A 87 -1.90 -10.54 2.61
C SER A 87 -2.56 -11.91 2.41
N GLN A 88 -3.38 -12.37 3.34
CA GLN A 88 -4.14 -13.61 3.21
C GLN A 88 -5.24 -13.47 2.16
N ILE A 89 -5.91 -12.31 2.11
CA ILE A 89 -6.90 -12.01 1.08
C ILE A 89 -6.24 -11.97 -0.30
N LEU A 90 -5.07 -11.35 -0.43
CA LEU A 90 -4.32 -11.34 -1.68
C LEU A 90 -3.93 -12.74 -2.13
N ALA A 91 -3.53 -13.63 -1.19
CA ALA A 91 -3.21 -15.01 -1.50
C ALA A 91 -4.42 -15.82 -1.99
N GLU A 92 -5.62 -15.55 -1.47
CA GLU A 92 -6.86 -16.17 -1.94
C GLU A 92 -7.28 -15.65 -3.32
N VAL A 93 -7.20 -14.34 -3.53
CA VAL A 93 -7.63 -13.71 -4.79
C VAL A 93 -6.64 -13.99 -5.92
N ALA A 94 -5.35 -14.03 -5.62
CA ALA A 94 -4.28 -14.19 -6.59
C ALA A 94 -3.24 -15.23 -6.12
N PRO A 95 -3.59 -16.54 -6.09
CA PRO A 95 -2.74 -17.58 -5.53
C PRO A 95 -1.42 -17.79 -6.27
N GLN A 96 -1.30 -17.30 -7.50
CA GLN A 96 -0.07 -17.35 -8.29
C GLN A 96 0.78 -16.07 -8.17
N ALA A 97 0.32 -15.07 -7.41
CA ALA A 97 1.08 -13.86 -7.17
C ALA A 97 2.08 -14.04 -6.02
N ARG A 98 3.15 -13.25 -6.07
CA ARG A 98 4.14 -13.16 -5.01
C ARG A 98 3.77 -12.00 -4.10
N ILE A 99 3.61 -12.23 -2.81
CA ILE A 99 2.95 -11.29 -1.91
C ILE A 99 3.91 -10.74 -0.87
N GLY A 100 3.92 -9.42 -0.73
CA GLY A 100 4.58 -8.68 0.33
C GLY A 100 3.64 -7.70 1.02
N VAL A 101 4.07 -7.22 2.17
CA VAL A 101 3.38 -6.20 2.97
C VAL A 101 4.35 -5.07 3.27
N LEU A 102 3.95 -3.84 2.99
CA LEU A 102 4.70 -2.64 3.33
C LEU A 102 3.96 -1.88 4.44
N SER A 103 4.58 -1.75 5.59
CA SER A 103 3.98 -1.06 6.74
C SER A 103 5.03 -0.30 7.55
N GLY A 104 4.60 0.81 8.15
CA GLY A 104 5.44 1.67 8.98
C GLY A 104 4.66 2.90 9.44
N PRO A 105 5.27 3.76 10.25
CA PRO A 105 4.70 5.02 10.71
C PRO A 105 4.76 6.08 9.60
N ASN A 106 4.14 5.79 8.44
CA ASN A 106 4.20 6.62 7.25
C ASN A 106 2.98 7.55 7.21
N LEU A 107 3.19 8.84 7.43
CA LEU A 107 2.19 9.87 7.18
C LEU A 107 2.41 10.45 5.78
N ALA A 108 1.36 10.41 4.95
CA ALA A 108 1.46 10.76 3.53
C ALA A 108 2.07 12.15 3.29
N ARG A 109 1.69 13.13 4.11
CA ARG A 109 2.23 14.50 4.02
C ARG A 109 3.72 14.56 4.38
N GLU A 110 4.13 13.91 5.46
CA GLU A 110 5.54 13.87 5.88
C GLU A 110 6.42 13.21 4.81
N VAL A 111 5.97 12.10 4.25
CA VAL A 111 6.69 11.42 3.14
C VAL A 111 6.79 12.35 1.93
N ALA A 112 5.72 13.04 1.57
CA ALA A 112 5.69 13.93 0.41
C ALA A 112 6.53 15.21 0.62
N GLU A 113 6.67 15.65 1.85
CA GLU A 113 7.53 16.79 2.26
C GLU A 113 8.99 16.35 2.55
N HIS A 114 9.34 15.09 2.23
CA HIS A 114 10.68 14.54 2.43
C HIS A 114 11.16 14.48 3.88
N ALA A 115 10.25 14.40 4.85
CA ALA A 115 10.62 14.12 6.23
C ALA A 115 11.25 12.74 6.36
N LEU A 116 12.20 12.59 7.31
CA LEU A 116 12.87 11.31 7.56
C LEU A 116 11.84 10.26 7.99
N THR A 117 11.68 9.25 7.17
CA THR A 117 10.67 8.21 7.36
C THR A 117 11.29 6.82 7.19
N ALA A 118 10.80 5.86 7.95
CA ALA A 118 11.16 4.46 7.82
C ALA A 118 9.93 3.58 7.64
N THR A 119 10.09 2.51 6.85
CA THR A 119 9.06 1.50 6.62
C THR A 119 9.68 0.11 6.54
N VAL A 120 8.87 -0.92 6.65
CA VAL A 120 9.29 -2.31 6.53
C VAL A 120 8.53 -2.96 5.38
N ILE A 121 9.27 -3.57 4.46
CA ILE A 121 8.72 -4.56 3.51
C ILE A 121 8.89 -5.94 4.10
N ALA A 122 7.82 -6.71 4.21
CA ALA A 122 7.84 -8.06 4.74
C ALA A 122 7.33 -9.07 3.70
N SER A 123 8.15 -10.06 3.40
CA SER A 123 7.82 -11.18 2.51
C SER A 123 8.81 -12.32 2.74
N GLU A 124 8.36 -13.55 2.51
CA GLU A 124 9.26 -14.72 2.40
C GLU A 124 10.06 -14.69 1.08
N ASP A 125 9.62 -13.89 0.13
CA ASP A 125 10.23 -13.70 -1.17
C ASP A 125 11.28 -12.58 -1.12
N GLU A 126 12.54 -12.96 -1.11
CA GLU A 126 13.66 -12.02 -1.03
C GLU A 126 13.78 -11.11 -2.26
N GLU A 127 13.49 -11.61 -3.46
CA GLU A 127 13.53 -10.80 -4.69
C GLU A 127 12.46 -9.70 -4.64
N LEU A 128 11.24 -10.01 -4.14
CA LEU A 128 10.21 -9.01 -3.93
C LEU A 128 10.70 -7.92 -2.98
N CYS A 129 11.28 -8.31 -1.84
CA CYS A 129 11.83 -7.36 -0.87
C CYS A 129 12.90 -6.45 -1.50
N GLN A 130 13.84 -7.03 -2.25
CA GLN A 130 14.90 -6.28 -2.93
C GLN A 130 14.34 -5.32 -3.99
N ARG A 131 13.36 -5.74 -4.78
CA ARG A 131 12.70 -4.87 -5.78
C ARG A 131 11.98 -3.69 -5.12
N VAL A 132 11.27 -3.93 -4.01
CA VAL A 132 10.61 -2.85 -3.27
C VAL A 132 11.61 -1.90 -2.64
N GLN A 133 12.68 -2.44 -2.04
CA GLN A 133 13.77 -1.61 -1.51
C GLN A 133 14.39 -0.74 -2.61
N SER A 134 14.73 -1.33 -3.76
CA SER A 134 15.32 -0.60 -4.90
C SER A 134 14.39 0.49 -5.45
N ALA A 135 13.08 0.27 -5.42
CA ALA A 135 12.08 1.21 -5.93
C ALA A 135 11.81 2.39 -4.97
N LEU A 136 11.88 2.15 -3.65
CA LEU A 136 11.42 3.11 -2.65
C LEU A 136 12.51 3.68 -1.76
N HIS A 137 13.64 2.97 -1.58
CA HIS A 137 14.70 3.41 -0.67
C HIS A 137 15.36 4.69 -1.17
N GLY A 138 15.47 5.69 -0.33
CA GLY A 138 16.05 6.98 -0.65
C GLY A 138 16.67 7.67 0.57
N ARG A 139 17.14 8.89 0.37
CA ARG A 139 17.81 9.66 1.42
C ARG A 139 16.92 9.93 2.64
N THR A 140 15.63 10.14 2.41
CA THR A 140 14.65 10.48 3.43
C THR A 140 13.65 9.35 3.71
N PHE A 141 13.64 8.30 2.87
CA PHE A 141 12.73 7.17 3.02
C PHE A 141 13.51 5.85 3.13
N ARG A 142 13.63 5.33 4.34
CA ARG A 142 14.37 4.10 4.63
C ARG A 142 13.44 2.88 4.58
N VAL A 143 13.81 1.87 3.78
CA VAL A 143 13.04 0.61 3.66
C VAL A 143 13.85 -0.54 4.24
N TYR A 144 13.37 -1.13 5.32
CA TYR A 144 13.92 -2.35 5.94
C TYR A 144 13.21 -3.58 5.38
N ALA A 145 13.90 -4.72 5.33
CA ALA A 145 13.30 -6.00 4.95
C ALA A 145 13.05 -6.88 6.18
N SER A 146 11.98 -7.67 6.16
CA SER A 146 11.64 -8.67 7.17
C SER A 146 11.04 -9.91 6.50
N ARG A 147 11.12 -11.06 7.16
CA ARG A 147 10.36 -12.26 6.77
C ARG A 147 9.05 -12.40 7.55
N ASP A 148 8.88 -11.65 8.63
CA ASP A 148 7.66 -11.68 9.46
C ASP A 148 6.56 -10.79 8.86
N ARG A 149 5.87 -11.34 7.87
CA ARG A 149 4.75 -10.66 7.20
C ARG A 149 3.58 -10.43 8.15
N VAL A 150 3.27 -11.42 9.00
CA VAL A 150 2.14 -11.34 9.94
C VAL A 150 2.37 -10.27 11.00
N GLY A 151 3.54 -10.26 11.62
CA GLY A 151 3.88 -9.26 12.64
C GLY A 151 3.87 -7.83 12.09
N VAL A 152 4.40 -7.62 10.86
CA VAL A 152 4.40 -6.30 10.22
C VAL A 152 2.98 -5.84 9.87
N GLU A 153 2.10 -6.74 9.43
CA GLU A 153 0.69 -6.44 9.14
C GLU A 153 -0.11 -6.12 10.40
N LEU A 154 0.01 -6.96 11.43
CA LEU A 154 -0.65 -6.75 12.72
C LEU A 154 -0.21 -5.46 13.41
N GLY A 155 1.10 -5.17 13.40
CA GLY A 155 1.63 -3.91 13.91
C GLY A 155 1.00 -2.70 13.24
N GLY A 156 0.82 -2.75 11.92
CA GLY A 156 0.13 -1.71 11.15
C GLY A 156 -1.37 -1.57 11.46
N ALA A 157 -2.06 -2.69 11.65
CA ALA A 157 -3.49 -2.73 11.93
C ALA A 157 -3.81 -2.27 13.37
N LEU A 158 -2.98 -2.66 14.34
CA LEU A 158 -3.23 -2.42 15.77
C LEU A 158 -2.59 -1.14 16.31
N LYS A 159 -1.79 -0.42 15.53
CA LYS A 159 -1.03 0.76 15.99
C LYS A 159 -1.89 1.81 16.71
N ASN A 160 -3.12 2.02 16.25
CA ASN A 160 -4.01 3.03 16.82
C ASN A 160 -4.51 2.63 18.22
N VAL A 161 -4.68 1.32 18.48
CA VAL A 161 -5.05 0.81 19.82
C VAL A 161 -3.92 1.13 20.81
N TYR A 162 -2.67 0.85 20.43
CA TYR A 162 -1.50 1.19 21.27
C TYR A 162 -1.36 2.70 21.47
N ALA A 163 -1.60 3.50 20.44
CA ALA A 163 -1.53 4.96 20.54
C ALA A 163 -2.59 5.51 21.51
N ILE A 164 -3.81 4.97 21.51
CA ILE A 164 -4.86 5.35 22.44
C ILE A 164 -4.47 4.99 23.87
N ILE A 165 -4.01 3.76 24.11
CA ILE A 165 -3.57 3.30 25.44
C ILE A 165 -2.42 4.17 25.97
N ALA A 166 -1.41 4.44 25.13
CA ALA A 166 -0.28 5.28 25.50
C ALA A 166 -0.73 6.72 25.84
N GLY A 167 -1.65 7.29 25.06
CA GLY A 167 -2.23 8.60 25.34
C GLY A 167 -3.00 8.66 26.65
N MET A 168 -3.78 7.62 26.95
CA MET A 168 -4.49 7.52 28.23
C MET A 168 -3.51 7.40 29.41
N ALA A 169 -2.47 6.57 29.29
CA ALA A 169 -1.46 6.41 30.33
C ALA A 169 -0.64 7.69 30.60
N ALA A 170 -0.42 8.51 29.56
CA ALA A 170 0.30 9.76 29.71
C ALA A 170 -0.56 10.91 30.31
N ALA A 171 -1.88 10.74 30.35
CA ALA A 171 -2.82 11.72 30.91
C ALA A 171 -3.18 11.46 32.39
N LEU A 172 -2.73 10.34 32.95
CA LEU A 172 -2.88 9.95 34.37
C LEU A 172 -1.68 10.41 35.20
#